data_e6b93f12f54ef737badc48ec56baf717
#
_entry.id   e6b93f12f54ef737badc48ec56baf717
#
_cell.length_a   1.000
_cell.length_b   1.000
_cell.length_c   1.000
_cell.angle_alpha   90.00
_cell.angle_beta   90.00
_cell.angle_gamma   90.00
#
_symmetry.space_group_name_H-M   'P 1'
#
loop_
_entity.id
_entity.type
_entity.pdbx_description
1 polymer ?
#
loop_
_entity_poly.entity_id
_entity_poly.type
_entity_poly.pdbx_seq_one_letter_code
_entity_poly.pdbx_strand_id
1 'polypeptide(L)'
;MKTIIAVSNYGRLKLRSGEIKDSYYRQVMRYEGKSTKVHIVIAKLFIPKTEEDVRLNRNCVDHITHSPVGININDIRNLRWCTYNENNNFEEARQHKKEIVRTPEWCENMSKGMKGRIPWNKGKRGVQVAWNKGLTKASKGG
;
A
#
# COMPACT_ATOMS: atom_id res chain seq x y z
N MET A 1 24.77 2.26 -3.78
CA MET A 1 23.51 1.98 -3.05
C MET A 1 23.81 1.13 -1.83
N LYS A 2 23.40 1.54 -0.62
CA LYS A 2 23.68 0.77 0.62
C LYS A 2 22.79 -0.48 0.63
N THR A 3 23.39 -1.67 0.53
CA THR A 3 22.65 -2.94 0.47
C THR A 3 22.22 -3.38 1.86
N ILE A 4 20.93 -3.59 2.08
CA ILE A 4 20.35 -4.14 3.31
C ILE A 4 20.51 -5.66 3.24
N ILE A 5 21.06 -6.27 4.31
CA ILE A 5 21.29 -7.70 4.41
C ILE A 5 20.45 -8.39 5.49
N ALA A 6 19.93 -7.65 6.46
CA ALA A 6 19.05 -8.17 7.49
C ALA A 6 18.09 -7.10 8.01
N VAL A 7 17.00 -7.56 8.61
CA VAL A 7 15.99 -6.74 9.30
C VAL A 7 15.70 -7.33 10.67
N SER A 8 15.25 -6.51 11.62
CA SER A 8 14.80 -6.95 12.93
C SER A 8 13.30 -6.71 13.13
N ASN A 9 12.72 -7.36 14.15
CA ASN A 9 11.36 -7.16 14.61
C ASN A 9 11.09 -5.74 15.15
N TYR A 10 12.14 -4.99 15.52
CA TYR A 10 12.04 -3.58 15.94
C TYR A 10 12.16 -2.57 14.80
N GLY A 11 12.08 -3.00 13.54
CA GLY A 11 12.20 -2.12 12.38
C GLY A 11 13.64 -1.66 12.08
N ARG A 12 14.67 -2.30 12.63
CA ARG A 12 16.07 -1.97 12.35
C ARG A 12 16.60 -2.73 11.15
N LEU A 13 17.53 -2.13 10.45
CA LEU A 13 18.19 -2.67 9.26
C LEU A 13 19.69 -2.85 9.52
N LYS A 14 20.22 -3.98 9.10
CA LYS A 14 21.67 -4.19 9.01
C LYS A 14 22.11 -4.07 7.55
N LEU A 15 23.08 -3.19 7.30
CA LEU A 15 23.68 -3.01 5.99
C LEU A 15 24.87 -3.93 5.79
N ARG A 16 25.26 -4.15 4.53
CA ARG A 16 26.47 -4.94 4.20
C ARG A 16 27.75 -4.37 4.82
N SER A 17 27.79 -3.07 5.08
CA SER A 17 28.89 -2.39 5.79
C SER A 17 28.99 -2.75 7.28
N GLY A 18 28.03 -3.48 7.85
CA GLY A 18 27.88 -3.72 9.28
C GLY A 18 27.08 -2.65 10.03
N GLU A 19 26.82 -1.49 9.43
CA GLU A 19 26.02 -0.41 10.02
C GLU A 19 24.61 -0.88 10.34
N ILE A 20 24.11 -0.55 11.56
CA ILE A 20 22.72 -0.79 11.97
C ILE A 20 22.01 0.57 12.05
N LYS A 21 20.83 0.67 11.45
CA LYS A 21 20.03 1.89 11.48
C LYS A 21 18.55 1.58 11.49
N ASP A 22 17.74 2.57 11.86
CA ASP A 22 16.30 2.49 11.78
C ASP A 22 15.82 2.49 10.32
N SER A 23 14.78 1.73 10.05
CA SER A 23 14.08 1.80 8.79
C SER A 23 13.08 2.95 8.78
N TYR A 24 12.69 3.40 7.60
CA TYR A 24 11.69 4.44 7.41
C TYR A 24 10.54 3.98 6.52
N TYR A 25 9.46 4.72 6.54
CA TYR A 25 8.28 4.48 5.73
C TYR A 25 8.63 4.38 4.24
N ARG A 26 8.04 3.40 3.53
CA ARG A 26 8.27 3.10 2.10
C ARG A 26 9.68 2.64 1.72
N GLN A 27 10.57 2.39 2.67
CA GLN A 27 11.88 1.83 2.36
C GLN A 27 11.75 0.44 1.73
N VAL A 28 12.60 0.15 0.74
CA VAL A 28 12.62 -1.14 0.04
C VAL A 28 13.94 -1.86 0.22
N MET A 29 13.90 -3.18 0.14
CA MET A 29 15.05 -4.07 0.13
C MET A 29 14.85 -5.20 -0.88
N ARG A 30 15.91 -5.91 -1.20
CA ARG A 30 15.81 -7.14 -2.01
C ARG A 30 15.47 -8.31 -1.10
N TYR A 31 14.36 -8.98 -1.39
CA TYR A 31 13.88 -10.16 -0.66
C TYR A 31 13.33 -11.18 -1.65
N GLU A 32 13.80 -12.44 -1.57
CA GLU A 32 13.43 -13.52 -2.50
C GLU A 32 13.56 -13.10 -3.98
N GLY A 33 14.66 -12.42 -4.32
CA GLY A 33 14.93 -11.96 -5.68
C GLY A 33 14.12 -10.75 -6.16
N LYS A 34 13.19 -10.24 -5.35
CA LYS A 34 12.29 -9.12 -5.70
C LYS A 34 12.56 -7.87 -4.86
N SER A 35 12.26 -6.70 -5.41
CA SER A 35 12.25 -5.45 -4.65
C SER A 35 10.98 -5.43 -3.79
N THR A 36 11.13 -5.51 -2.48
CA THR A 36 10.01 -5.62 -1.53
C THR A 36 10.12 -4.53 -0.48
N LYS A 37 8.99 -3.97 -0.05
CA LYS A 37 8.96 -2.98 1.03
C LYS A 37 9.40 -3.62 2.35
N VAL A 38 10.21 -2.89 3.13
CA VAL A 38 10.79 -3.40 4.39
C VAL A 38 9.73 -3.89 5.37
N HIS A 39 8.65 -3.15 5.59
CA HIS A 39 7.58 -3.58 6.50
C HIS A 39 6.93 -4.91 6.10
N ILE A 40 6.82 -5.18 4.78
CA ILE A 40 6.29 -6.47 4.31
C ILE A 40 7.26 -7.61 4.63
N VAL A 41 8.57 -7.37 4.47
CA VAL A 41 9.61 -8.37 4.82
C VAL A 41 9.58 -8.66 6.32
N ILE A 42 9.50 -7.61 7.14
CA ILE A 42 9.42 -7.74 8.60
C ILE A 42 8.17 -8.54 9.01
N ALA A 43 7.01 -8.20 8.46
CA ALA A 43 5.78 -8.94 8.76
C ALA A 43 5.87 -10.42 8.36
N LYS A 44 6.40 -10.72 7.18
CA LYS A 44 6.60 -12.11 6.71
C LYS A 44 7.53 -12.92 7.62
N LEU A 45 8.55 -12.29 8.19
CA LEU A 45 9.55 -12.98 9.01
C LEU A 45 9.14 -13.10 10.48
N PHE A 46 8.38 -12.15 11.02
CA PHE A 46 8.19 -12.01 12.46
C PHE A 46 6.73 -11.99 12.91
N ILE A 47 5.77 -11.86 12.01
CA ILE A 47 4.32 -11.84 12.34
C ILE A 47 3.67 -13.05 11.68
N PRO A 48 3.50 -14.17 12.41
CA PRO A 48 2.78 -15.34 11.87
C PRO A 48 1.33 -14.95 11.57
N LYS A 49 0.81 -15.44 10.45
CA LYS A 49 -0.61 -15.30 10.15
C LYS A 49 -1.42 -16.22 11.07
N THR A 50 -2.50 -15.67 11.61
CA THR A 50 -3.49 -16.45 12.35
C THR A 50 -4.36 -17.26 11.38
N GLU A 51 -5.11 -18.25 11.88
CA GLU A 51 -6.10 -18.97 11.09
C GLU A 51 -7.14 -18.02 10.49
N GLU A 52 -7.51 -16.98 11.23
CA GLU A 52 -8.42 -15.95 10.73
C GLU A 52 -7.81 -15.13 9.58
N ASP A 53 -6.53 -14.77 9.66
CA ASP A 53 -5.84 -14.05 8.58
C ASP A 53 -5.81 -14.89 7.29
N VAL A 54 -5.64 -16.19 7.43
CA VAL A 54 -5.68 -17.12 6.29
C VAL A 54 -7.11 -17.22 5.74
N ARG A 55 -8.12 -17.40 6.61
CA ARG A 55 -9.54 -17.50 6.24
C ARG A 55 -10.04 -16.24 5.53
N LEU A 56 -9.64 -15.05 6.02
CA LEU A 56 -10.02 -13.76 5.44
C LEU A 56 -9.11 -13.30 4.29
N ASN A 57 -8.14 -14.14 3.88
CA ASN A 57 -7.19 -13.82 2.81
C ASN A 57 -6.46 -12.48 3.04
N ARG A 58 -6.01 -12.22 4.28
CA ARG A 58 -5.24 -11.04 4.66
C ARG A 58 -3.80 -11.16 4.13
N ASN A 59 -3.57 -10.65 2.94
CA ASN A 59 -2.28 -10.74 2.24
C ASN A 59 -1.55 -9.40 2.12
N CYS A 60 -2.14 -8.33 2.61
CA CYS A 60 -1.51 -7.03 2.72
C CYS A 60 -0.93 -6.83 4.12
N VAL A 61 0.11 -6.00 4.22
CA VAL A 61 0.66 -5.53 5.49
C VAL A 61 0.44 -4.02 5.58
N ASP A 62 -0.14 -3.60 6.67
CA ASP A 62 -0.47 -2.20 6.95
C ASP A 62 0.19 -1.74 8.25
N HIS A 63 0.45 -0.44 8.36
CA HIS A 63 0.86 0.21 9.60
C HIS A 63 -0.38 0.58 10.41
N ILE A 64 -0.40 0.22 11.71
CA ILE A 64 -1.49 0.57 12.62
C ILE A 64 -1.60 2.09 12.76
N THR A 65 -0.45 2.76 12.83
CA THR A 65 -0.37 4.22 12.77
C THR A 65 0.82 4.69 11.94
N HIS A 66 0.70 5.83 11.28
CA HIS A 66 1.78 6.44 10.51
C HIS A 66 2.74 7.28 11.36
N SER A 67 2.42 7.52 12.63
CA SER A 67 3.23 8.32 13.56
C SER A 67 3.32 7.63 14.93
N PRO A 68 3.95 6.43 15.01
CA PRO A 68 4.08 5.73 16.28
C PRO A 68 5.00 6.49 17.24
N VAL A 69 4.61 6.57 18.50
CA VAL A 69 5.41 7.21 19.56
C VAL A 69 6.29 6.17 20.24
N GLY A 70 7.60 6.45 20.36
CA GLY A 70 8.55 5.63 21.11
C GLY A 70 8.97 4.32 20.44
N ILE A 71 8.50 4.03 19.23
CA ILE A 71 8.89 2.85 18.45
C ILE A 71 9.18 3.22 17.00
N ASN A 72 9.93 2.36 16.29
CA ASN A 72 10.14 2.54 14.85
C ASN A 72 8.83 2.32 14.10
N ILE A 73 8.63 3.03 12.99
CA ILE A 73 7.41 2.90 12.17
C ILE A 73 7.21 1.46 11.66
N ASN A 74 8.29 0.74 11.38
CA ASN A 74 8.27 -0.65 10.92
C ASN A 74 8.47 -1.68 12.05
N ASP A 75 8.31 -1.29 13.32
CA ASP A 75 8.27 -2.21 14.45
C ASP A 75 7.05 -3.15 14.31
N ILE A 76 7.21 -4.44 14.66
CA ILE A 76 6.12 -5.43 14.55
C ILE A 76 4.85 -5.03 15.33
N ARG A 77 5.00 -4.27 16.43
CA ARG A 77 3.88 -3.75 17.24
C ARG A 77 3.05 -2.73 16.48
N ASN A 78 3.61 -2.16 15.41
CA ASN A 78 2.93 -1.20 14.54
C ASN A 78 2.51 -1.80 13.19
N LEU A 79 2.68 -3.11 12.99
CA LEU A 79 2.35 -3.80 11.73
C LEU A 79 1.23 -4.81 11.97
N ARG A 80 0.36 -4.97 10.98
CA ARG A 80 -0.70 -5.98 10.98
C ARG A 80 -0.91 -6.57 9.59
N TRP A 81 -1.39 -7.81 9.56
CA TRP A 81 -1.97 -8.38 8.36
C TRP A 81 -3.38 -7.83 8.12
N CYS A 82 -3.70 -7.51 6.89
CA CYS A 82 -5.02 -7.00 6.51
C CYS A 82 -5.37 -7.42 5.08
N THR A 83 -6.64 -7.32 4.74
CA THR A 83 -7.11 -7.37 3.36
C THR A 83 -6.85 -6.02 2.68
N TYR A 84 -6.89 -6.00 1.35
CA TYR A 84 -6.81 -4.74 0.59
C TYR A 84 -7.97 -3.78 0.95
N ASN A 85 -9.16 -4.33 1.21
CA ASN A 85 -10.32 -3.53 1.59
C ASN A 85 -10.17 -2.93 3.00
N GLU A 86 -9.71 -3.71 3.98
CA GLU A 86 -9.42 -3.20 5.34
C GLU A 86 -8.39 -2.07 5.28
N ASN A 87 -7.28 -2.24 4.54
CA ASN A 87 -6.26 -1.22 4.38
C ASN A 87 -6.79 0.09 3.78
N ASN A 88 -7.65 0.01 2.75
CA ASN A 88 -8.22 1.20 2.10
C ASN A 88 -9.32 1.88 2.91
N ASN A 89 -9.98 1.16 3.81
CA ASN A 89 -11.11 1.65 4.61
C ASN A 89 -10.76 1.90 6.07
N PHE A 90 -9.49 1.82 6.44
CA PHE A 90 -9.05 2.15 7.79
C PHE A 90 -9.41 3.62 8.13
N GLU A 91 -9.82 3.86 9.37
CA GLU A 91 -10.40 5.16 9.77
C GLU A 91 -9.45 6.33 9.52
N GLU A 92 -8.15 6.20 9.86
CA GLU A 92 -7.16 7.24 9.55
C GLU A 92 -7.06 7.53 8.05
N ALA A 93 -7.09 6.49 7.21
CA ALA A 93 -7.06 6.66 5.76
C ALA A 93 -8.33 7.33 5.23
N ARG A 94 -9.48 7.07 5.85
CA ARG A 94 -10.75 7.74 5.54
C ARG A 94 -10.74 9.19 5.97
N GLN A 95 -10.26 9.49 7.18
CA GLN A 95 -10.15 10.85 7.70
C GLN A 95 -9.21 11.67 6.83
N HIS A 96 -8.02 11.15 6.54
CA HIS A 96 -7.06 11.83 5.66
C HIS A 96 -7.65 12.12 4.26
N LYS A 97 -8.45 11.20 3.69
CA LYS A 97 -9.15 11.44 2.41
C LYS A 97 -10.21 12.54 2.52
N LYS A 98 -10.88 12.68 3.66
CA LYS A 98 -11.88 13.75 3.92
C LYS A 98 -11.19 15.10 4.12
N GLU A 99 -10.01 15.14 4.73
CA GLU A 99 -9.23 16.35 5.02
C GLU A 99 -8.52 16.92 3.79
N ILE A 100 -8.39 16.13 2.69
CA ILE A 100 -7.83 16.64 1.44
C ILE A 100 -8.82 17.62 0.81
N VAL A 101 -8.70 18.88 1.18
CA VAL A 101 -9.41 19.98 0.51
C VAL A 101 -8.72 20.24 -0.83
N ARG A 102 -9.43 19.98 -1.92
CA ARG A 102 -8.96 20.33 -3.25
C ARG A 102 -9.21 21.82 -3.47
N THR A 103 -8.18 22.61 -3.35
CA THR A 103 -8.30 24.07 -3.60
C THR A 103 -8.70 24.33 -5.06
N PRO A 104 -9.39 25.45 -5.35
CA PRO A 104 -9.68 25.84 -6.73
C PRO A 104 -8.45 25.89 -7.61
N GLU A 105 -7.33 26.38 -7.08
CA GLU A 105 -6.01 26.42 -7.76
C GLU A 105 -5.52 25.02 -8.12
N TRP A 106 -5.63 24.06 -7.18
CA TRP A 106 -5.25 22.66 -7.43
C TRP A 106 -6.10 22.08 -8.57
N CYS A 107 -7.42 22.31 -8.54
CA CYS A 107 -8.33 21.84 -9.58
C CYS A 107 -8.00 22.45 -10.95
N GLU A 108 -7.68 23.75 -10.97
CA GLU A 108 -7.29 24.44 -12.20
C GLU A 108 -5.97 23.91 -12.78
N ASN A 109 -4.95 23.70 -11.94
CA ASN A 109 -3.66 23.14 -12.33
C ASN A 109 -3.82 21.71 -12.87
N MET A 110 -4.63 20.88 -12.22
CA MET A 110 -4.97 19.54 -12.72
C MET A 110 -5.68 19.61 -14.07
N SER A 111 -6.67 20.51 -14.21
CA SER A 111 -7.38 20.72 -15.47
C SER A 111 -6.44 21.16 -16.60
N LYS A 112 -5.56 22.12 -16.33
CA LYS A 112 -4.53 22.56 -17.29
C LYS A 112 -3.59 21.42 -17.70
N GLY A 113 -3.13 20.62 -16.73
CA GLY A 113 -2.27 19.49 -16.99
C GLY A 113 -2.93 18.33 -17.76
N MET A 114 -4.26 18.24 -17.70
CA MET A 114 -5.04 17.23 -18.44
C MET A 114 -5.50 17.73 -19.82
N LYS A 115 -5.51 19.04 -20.02
CA LYS A 115 -5.96 19.66 -21.28
C LYS A 115 -5.06 19.22 -22.45
N GLY A 116 -5.68 18.73 -23.50
CA GLY A 116 -4.96 18.26 -24.69
C GLY A 116 -4.39 16.85 -24.60
N ARG A 117 -4.47 16.16 -23.45
CA ARG A 117 -4.08 14.74 -23.39
C ARG A 117 -5.03 13.89 -24.22
N ILE A 118 -4.45 13.17 -25.16
CA ILE A 118 -5.20 12.19 -25.94
C ILE A 118 -5.29 10.90 -25.14
N PRO A 119 -6.50 10.42 -24.76
CA PRO A 119 -6.63 9.14 -24.12
C PRO A 119 -6.03 8.03 -24.98
N TRP A 120 -5.31 7.08 -24.37
CA TRP A 120 -4.64 5.95 -25.06
C TRP A 120 -5.59 5.13 -25.94
N ASN A 121 -6.89 5.15 -25.64
CA ASN A 121 -7.94 4.44 -26.34
C ASN A 121 -8.75 5.33 -27.31
N LYS A 122 -8.35 6.60 -27.50
CA LYS A 122 -9.04 7.50 -28.45
C LYS A 122 -8.99 6.93 -29.87
N GLY A 123 -10.14 6.77 -30.49
CA GLY A 123 -10.27 6.20 -31.84
C GLY A 123 -10.19 4.67 -31.92
N LYS A 124 -9.92 3.97 -30.81
CA LYS A 124 -9.93 2.52 -30.75
C LYS A 124 -11.29 2.00 -30.28
N ARG A 125 -11.99 1.27 -31.14
CA ARG A 125 -13.26 0.61 -30.76
C ARG A 125 -12.97 -0.77 -30.16
N GLY A 126 -13.71 -1.15 -29.09
CA GLY A 126 -13.63 -2.49 -28.50
C GLY A 126 -12.42 -2.74 -27.59
N VAL A 127 -11.58 -1.73 -27.31
CA VAL A 127 -10.39 -1.88 -26.46
C VAL A 127 -10.76 -2.01 -24.98
N GLN A 128 -11.87 -1.41 -24.58
CA GLN A 128 -12.45 -1.59 -23.23
C GLN A 128 -13.88 -2.11 -23.35
N VAL A 129 -14.10 -3.29 -22.85
CA VAL A 129 -15.44 -3.82 -22.62
C VAL A 129 -15.82 -3.48 -21.20
N ALA A 130 -16.92 -2.76 -20.99
CA ALA A 130 -17.42 -2.48 -19.65
C ALA A 130 -17.63 -3.82 -18.92
N TRP A 131 -17.14 -3.95 -17.68
CA TRP A 131 -17.22 -5.16 -16.87
C TRP A 131 -18.66 -5.69 -16.71
N ASN A 132 -19.64 -4.79 -16.84
CA ASN A 132 -21.08 -5.10 -16.76
C ASN A 132 -21.77 -5.19 -18.13
N LYS A 133 -21.01 -5.24 -19.22
CA LYS A 133 -21.59 -5.42 -20.56
C LYS A 133 -22.27 -6.77 -20.65
N GLY A 134 -23.55 -6.78 -20.94
CA GLY A 134 -24.38 -8.00 -21.02
C GLY A 134 -25.05 -8.41 -19.71
N LEU A 135 -24.77 -7.72 -18.58
CA LEU A 135 -25.48 -7.96 -17.34
C LEU A 135 -26.78 -7.18 -17.33
N THR A 136 -27.90 -7.86 -17.23
CA THR A 136 -29.23 -7.25 -17.03
C THR A 136 -29.43 -6.87 -15.57
N LYS A 137 -30.42 -5.98 -15.29
CA LYS A 137 -30.76 -5.58 -13.90
C LYS A 137 -31.10 -6.79 -13.00
N ALA A 138 -31.63 -7.86 -13.57
CA ALA A 138 -32.00 -9.09 -12.84
C ALA A 138 -30.81 -9.90 -12.33
N SER A 139 -29.62 -9.75 -12.91
CA SER A 139 -28.39 -10.45 -12.47
C SER A 139 -27.62 -9.73 -11.37
N LYS A 140 -28.16 -8.62 -10.79
CA LYS A 140 -27.55 -7.86 -9.71
C LYS A 140 -28.11 -8.18 -8.32
N GLY A 141 -28.98 -9.15 -8.21
CA GLY A 141 -29.61 -9.60 -6.97
C GLY A 141 -29.17 -11.02 -6.64
N GLY A 142 -28.03 -11.13 -5.97
CA GLY A 142 -27.51 -12.34 -5.38
C GLY A 142 -26.44 -11.97 -4.35
#